data_a0d2618644a8e54250a37b524785f65a
#
_entry.id   a0d2618644a8e54250a37b524785f65a
#
_cell.length_a   1.000
_cell.length_b   1.000
_cell.length_c   1.000
_cell.angle_alpha   90.00
_cell.angle_beta   90.00
_cell.angle_gamma   90.00
#
_symmetry.space_group_name_H-M   'P 1'
#
loop_
_entity.id
_entity.type
_entity.pdbx_description
1 polymer ?
#
loop_
_entity_poly.entity_id
_entity_poly.type
_entity_poly.pdbx_seq_one_letter_code
_entity_poly.pdbx_strand_id
1 'polypeptide(L)'
;MAFELRSSAFRQNQAIPKKCTCDGSDVSVSLNWNDPAHEAKGFALIADDPDAPRGTWVHWVLYDLPADTRELAEGIPAKETLDDGAKQGKNDFGKIGYGGPCPPPGPAHHYHFKLYALDKMVGLRPGATKQQILDAMKGHVLAQAELVGTYKR
;
A
#
# COMPACT_ATOMS: atom_id res chain seq x y z
N MET A 1 -13.39 2.52 -18.38
CA MET A 1 -12.59 1.42 -17.82
C MET A 1 -12.59 1.51 -16.29
N ALA A 2 -12.70 0.38 -15.63
CA ALA A 2 -12.61 0.35 -14.18
C ALA A 2 -11.23 0.78 -13.70
N PHE A 3 -11.17 1.42 -12.54
CA PHE A 3 -9.92 1.74 -11.87
C PHE A 3 -9.33 0.45 -11.30
N GLU A 4 -8.12 0.09 -11.73
CA GLU A 4 -7.49 -1.17 -11.35
C GLU A 4 -6.07 -0.97 -10.84
N LEU A 5 -5.72 -1.71 -9.78
CA LEU A 5 -4.38 -1.79 -9.24
C LEU A 5 -3.77 -3.14 -9.61
N ARG A 6 -2.56 -3.13 -10.16
CA ARG A 6 -1.85 -4.32 -10.61
C ARG A 6 -0.39 -4.31 -10.14
N SER A 7 0.24 -5.47 -10.21
CA SER A 7 1.67 -5.63 -9.95
C SER A 7 2.30 -6.49 -11.04
N SER A 8 3.54 -6.20 -11.39
CA SER A 8 4.32 -7.11 -12.24
C SER A 8 4.88 -8.29 -11.44
N ALA A 9 4.85 -8.21 -10.10
CA ALA A 9 5.42 -9.23 -9.23
C ALA A 9 4.45 -10.39 -8.95
N PHE A 10 3.13 -10.13 -8.93
CA PHE A 10 2.12 -11.16 -8.69
C PHE A 10 0.78 -10.71 -9.24
N ARG A 11 -0.10 -11.68 -9.48
CA ARG A 11 -1.47 -11.43 -9.94
C ARG A 11 -2.44 -11.52 -8.76
N GLN A 12 -3.67 -11.03 -8.97
CA GLN A 12 -4.75 -11.11 -7.99
C GLN A 12 -4.86 -12.52 -7.40
N ASN A 13 -4.82 -12.60 -6.08
CA ASN A 13 -4.91 -13.83 -5.30
C ASN A 13 -3.77 -14.83 -5.50
N GLN A 14 -2.65 -14.40 -6.11
CA GLN A 14 -1.47 -15.23 -6.28
C GLN A 14 -0.40 -14.88 -5.23
N ALA A 15 0.62 -15.72 -5.13
CA ALA A 15 1.66 -15.57 -4.11
C ALA A 15 2.53 -14.34 -4.36
N ILE A 16 2.80 -13.59 -3.30
CA ILE A 16 3.79 -12.51 -3.30
C ILE A 16 5.18 -13.15 -3.33
N PRO A 17 6.11 -12.65 -4.18
CA PRO A 17 7.45 -13.21 -4.24
C PRO A 17 8.18 -13.14 -2.90
N LYS A 18 8.95 -14.16 -2.61
CA LYS A 18 9.72 -14.26 -1.36
C LYS A 18 10.60 -13.05 -1.10
N LYS A 19 11.18 -12.45 -2.16
CA LYS A 19 12.03 -11.26 -2.01
C LYS A 19 11.32 -10.06 -1.42
N CYS A 20 9.99 -10.02 -1.51
CA CYS A 20 9.16 -8.94 -0.98
C CYS A 20 8.62 -9.26 0.42
N THR A 21 9.15 -10.27 1.08
CA THR A 21 8.71 -10.74 2.39
C THR A 21 9.87 -10.77 3.38
N CYS A 22 9.59 -11.04 4.65
CA CYS A 22 10.61 -11.17 5.68
C CYS A 22 11.53 -12.35 5.47
N ASP A 23 11.17 -13.29 4.60
CA ASP A 23 12.01 -14.45 4.24
C ASP A 23 13.02 -14.13 3.14
N GLY A 24 12.97 -12.94 2.57
CA GLY A 24 13.88 -12.46 1.54
C GLY A 24 14.42 -11.08 1.85
N SER A 25 14.61 -10.27 0.82
CA SER A 25 15.15 -8.91 0.98
C SER A 25 14.18 -7.92 1.60
N ASP A 26 12.93 -8.29 1.71
CA ASP A 26 11.87 -7.47 2.30
C ASP A 26 11.67 -6.13 1.57
N VAL A 27 11.79 -6.15 0.25
CA VAL A 27 11.56 -4.97 -0.59
C VAL A 27 10.09 -4.85 -0.98
N SER A 28 9.61 -3.63 -1.14
CA SER A 28 8.22 -3.40 -1.54
C SER A 28 7.96 -3.91 -2.94
N VAL A 29 6.72 -4.35 -3.20
CA VAL A 29 6.30 -4.84 -4.51
C VAL A 29 6.15 -3.68 -5.49
N SER A 30 6.37 -3.95 -6.79
CA SER A 30 6.02 -3.00 -7.84
C SER A 30 4.50 -2.92 -7.95
N LEU A 31 3.97 -1.74 -8.21
CA LEU A 31 2.54 -1.52 -8.41
C LEU A 31 2.33 -0.57 -9.58
N ASN A 32 1.22 -0.76 -10.30
CA ASN A 32 0.82 0.17 -11.35
C ASN A 32 -0.71 0.24 -11.42
N TRP A 33 -1.22 1.33 -11.98
CA TRP A 33 -2.64 1.54 -12.08
C TRP A 33 -2.97 2.44 -13.27
N ASN A 34 -4.22 2.35 -13.71
CA ASN A 34 -4.73 3.17 -14.80
C ASN A 34 -5.30 4.49 -14.28
N ASP A 35 -5.74 5.32 -15.20
CA ASP A 35 -6.42 6.57 -14.87
C ASP A 35 -7.73 6.24 -14.14
N PRO A 36 -8.01 6.83 -12.97
CA PRO A 36 -9.26 6.58 -12.24
C PRO A 36 -10.49 7.19 -12.90
N ALA A 37 -10.34 7.85 -14.06
CA ALA A 37 -11.41 8.52 -14.80
C ALA A 37 -12.07 9.66 -14.00
N HIS A 38 -11.37 10.20 -13.02
CA HIS A 38 -11.77 11.34 -12.20
C HIS A 38 -10.58 12.28 -12.10
N GLU A 39 -10.83 13.55 -11.84
CA GLU A 39 -9.75 14.51 -11.60
C GLU A 39 -9.15 14.31 -10.20
N ALA A 40 -8.39 13.26 -10.05
CA ALA A 40 -7.70 13.02 -8.78
C ALA A 40 -6.62 14.09 -8.53
N LYS A 41 -6.52 14.54 -7.30
CA LYS A 41 -5.48 15.48 -6.87
C LYS A 41 -4.29 14.74 -6.26
N GLY A 42 -4.48 13.49 -5.90
CA GLY A 42 -3.42 12.64 -5.37
C GLY A 42 -3.94 11.25 -5.04
N PHE A 43 -3.03 10.40 -4.59
CA PHE A 43 -3.35 9.01 -4.24
C PHE A 43 -2.81 8.66 -2.86
N ALA A 44 -3.45 7.69 -2.22
CA ALA A 44 -2.97 7.06 -1.00
C ALA A 44 -3.04 5.55 -1.15
N LEU A 45 -2.07 4.84 -0.57
CA LEU A 45 -1.99 3.38 -0.61
C LEU A 45 -1.88 2.86 0.82
N ILE A 46 -2.70 1.86 1.13
CA ILE A 46 -2.63 1.14 2.41
C ILE A 46 -2.56 -0.34 2.11
N ALA A 47 -1.53 -1.02 2.64
CA ALA A 47 -1.41 -2.47 2.55
C ALA A 47 -1.58 -3.07 3.93
N ASP A 48 -2.48 -4.04 4.09
CA ASP A 48 -2.73 -4.68 5.36
C ASP A 48 -3.11 -6.15 5.23
N ASP A 49 -3.05 -6.86 6.35
CA ASP A 49 -3.33 -8.29 6.48
C ASP A 49 -4.44 -8.47 7.52
N PRO A 50 -5.69 -8.74 7.08
CA PRO A 50 -6.79 -8.98 8.01
C PRO A 50 -6.75 -10.37 8.64
N ASP A 51 -5.90 -11.27 8.17
CA ASP A 51 -5.77 -12.64 8.69
C ASP A 51 -4.77 -12.75 9.84
N ALA A 52 -4.14 -11.65 10.25
CA ALA A 52 -3.17 -11.67 11.33
C ALA A 52 -3.81 -12.13 12.65
N PRO A 53 -3.06 -12.88 13.49
CA PRO A 53 -3.65 -13.54 14.68
C PRO A 53 -4.37 -12.63 15.67
N ARG A 54 -3.94 -11.36 15.76
CA ARG A 54 -4.51 -10.41 16.72
C ARG A 54 -5.34 -9.31 16.06
N GLY A 55 -5.77 -9.52 14.83
CA GLY A 55 -6.51 -8.54 14.04
C GLY A 55 -5.68 -7.99 12.90
N THR A 56 -6.23 -7.03 12.16
CA THR A 56 -5.58 -6.48 10.98
C THR A 56 -4.22 -5.90 11.30
N TRP A 57 -3.21 -6.34 10.52
CA TRP A 57 -1.84 -5.85 10.67
C TRP A 57 -1.49 -4.97 9.47
N VAL A 58 -1.05 -3.74 9.75
CA VAL A 58 -0.72 -2.75 8.71
C VAL A 58 0.72 -2.94 8.27
N HIS A 59 0.91 -3.17 6.97
CA HIS A 59 2.23 -3.41 6.36
C HIS A 59 2.82 -2.18 5.69
N TRP A 60 1.98 -1.28 5.15
CA TRP A 60 2.48 -0.13 4.40
C TRP A 60 1.43 0.97 4.35
N VAL A 61 1.86 2.20 4.59
CA VAL A 61 1.03 3.41 4.48
C VAL A 61 1.82 4.42 3.66
N LEU A 62 1.28 4.80 2.49
CA LEU A 62 1.93 5.70 1.55
C LEU A 62 0.87 6.70 1.06
N TYR A 63 1.15 7.99 1.13
CA TYR A 63 0.14 8.99 0.82
C TYR A 63 0.74 10.23 0.18
N ASP A 64 -0.13 11.10 -0.32
CA ASP A 64 0.21 12.30 -1.07
C ASP A 64 1.06 11.98 -2.30
N LEU A 65 0.77 10.84 -2.95
CA LEU A 65 1.32 10.54 -4.26
C LEU A 65 0.77 11.56 -5.26
N PRO A 66 1.63 12.13 -6.14
CA PRO A 66 1.17 13.11 -7.11
C PRO A 66 0.04 12.61 -8.01
N ALA A 67 -0.77 13.55 -8.49
CA ALA A 67 -1.94 13.26 -9.31
C ALA A 67 -1.64 12.50 -10.60
N ASP A 68 -0.43 12.67 -11.14
CA ASP A 68 -0.01 12.02 -12.39
C ASP A 68 0.76 10.71 -12.17
N THR A 69 0.95 10.28 -10.90
CA THR A 69 1.60 9.01 -10.59
C THR A 69 0.74 7.86 -11.05
N ARG A 70 1.34 6.88 -11.76
CA ARG A 70 0.65 5.68 -12.23
C ARG A 70 1.39 4.40 -11.88
N GLU A 71 2.55 4.52 -11.24
CA GLU A 71 3.33 3.33 -10.87
C GLU A 71 4.23 3.61 -9.67
N LEU A 72 4.57 2.54 -8.97
CA LEU A 72 5.59 2.50 -7.93
C LEU A 72 6.58 1.42 -8.30
N ALA A 73 7.85 1.77 -8.36
CA ALA A 73 8.91 0.80 -8.62
C ALA A 73 9.06 -0.16 -7.43
N GLU A 74 9.56 -1.36 -7.69
CA GLU A 74 9.95 -2.27 -6.63
C GLU A 74 11.01 -1.63 -5.75
N GLY A 75 10.92 -1.83 -4.42
CA GLY A 75 11.96 -1.36 -3.51
C GLY A 75 11.92 0.11 -3.19
N ILE A 76 10.74 0.67 -2.97
CA ILE A 76 10.61 2.04 -2.46
C ILE A 76 11.42 2.17 -1.17
N PRO A 77 12.34 3.14 -1.06
CA PRO A 77 13.15 3.29 0.15
C PRO A 77 12.30 3.68 1.36
N ALA A 78 12.74 3.25 2.54
CA ALA A 78 12.02 3.49 3.81
C ALA A 78 12.30 4.91 4.33
N LYS A 79 11.99 5.91 3.52
CA LYS A 79 12.15 7.33 3.85
C LYS A 79 10.82 7.93 4.27
N GLU A 80 10.87 8.92 5.13
CA GLU A 80 9.67 9.65 5.55
C GLU A 80 9.03 10.40 4.37
N THR A 81 9.84 11.00 3.50
CA THR A 81 9.38 11.72 2.32
C THR A 81 10.17 11.25 1.11
N LEU A 82 9.45 10.89 0.05
CA LEU A 82 10.05 10.46 -1.21
C LEU A 82 10.39 11.66 -2.10
N ASP A 83 11.17 11.42 -3.15
CA ASP A 83 11.66 12.48 -4.03
C ASP A 83 10.53 13.24 -4.74
N ASP A 84 9.38 12.60 -4.98
CA ASP A 84 8.21 13.22 -5.62
C ASP A 84 7.29 13.94 -4.62
N GLY A 85 7.65 13.96 -3.35
CA GLY A 85 6.87 14.60 -2.30
C GLY A 85 5.90 13.67 -1.58
N ALA A 86 5.75 12.44 -2.03
CA ALA A 86 4.92 11.45 -1.33
C ALA A 86 5.52 11.14 0.05
N LYS A 87 4.66 10.81 1.00
CA LYS A 87 5.05 10.56 2.38
C LYS A 87 4.70 9.14 2.78
N GLN A 88 5.50 8.58 3.65
CA GLN A 88 5.23 7.25 4.19
C GLN A 88 4.85 7.33 5.66
N GLY A 89 3.87 6.53 6.01
CA GLY A 89 3.38 6.43 7.37
C GLY A 89 4.02 5.30 8.15
N LYS A 90 3.54 5.14 9.37
CA LYS A 90 4.03 4.12 10.30
C LYS A 90 3.26 2.83 10.11
N ASN A 91 3.97 1.74 9.89
CA ASN A 91 3.39 0.40 9.83
C ASN A 91 3.32 -0.21 11.24
N ASP A 92 2.71 -1.39 11.35
CA ASP A 92 2.52 -2.05 12.65
C ASP A 92 3.78 -2.75 13.17
N PHE A 93 4.87 -2.77 12.39
CA PHE A 93 6.20 -3.15 12.89
C PHE A 93 6.87 -2.00 13.63
N GLY A 94 6.21 -0.83 13.71
CA GLY A 94 6.76 0.36 14.35
C GLY A 94 7.77 1.11 13.50
N LYS A 95 7.75 0.90 12.18
CA LYS A 95 8.71 1.49 11.24
C LYS A 95 8.01 2.31 10.19
N ILE A 96 8.75 3.20 9.54
CA ILE A 96 8.30 3.96 8.39
C ILE A 96 8.52 3.12 7.13
N GLY A 97 7.50 3.06 6.27
CA GLY A 97 7.60 2.41 4.97
C GLY A 97 7.01 1.00 4.93
N TYR A 98 7.54 0.21 4.03
CA TYR A 98 7.05 -1.15 3.77
C TYR A 98 7.65 -2.16 4.75
N GLY A 99 6.78 -2.98 5.35
CA GLY A 99 7.19 -4.20 6.04
C GLY A 99 6.45 -5.36 5.38
N GLY A 100 7.17 -6.32 4.84
CA GLY A 100 6.58 -7.39 4.03
C GLY A 100 5.85 -8.46 4.83
N PRO A 101 5.17 -9.37 4.11
CA PRO A 101 4.53 -10.53 4.72
C PRO A 101 5.49 -11.33 5.59
N CYS A 102 5.04 -11.65 6.79
CA CYS A 102 5.81 -12.45 7.75
C CYS A 102 4.84 -13.26 8.64
N PRO A 103 3.96 -14.09 8.03
CA PRO A 103 2.94 -14.80 8.79
C PRO A 103 3.57 -15.94 9.59
N PRO A 104 2.91 -16.40 10.67
CA PRO A 104 3.34 -17.63 11.33
C PRO A 104 3.17 -18.82 10.39
N PRO A 105 3.90 -19.93 10.61
CA PRO A 105 3.69 -21.16 9.82
C PRO A 105 2.23 -21.61 9.90
N GLY A 106 1.67 -22.03 8.75
CA GLY A 106 0.28 -22.46 8.68
C GLY A 106 -0.40 -21.99 7.40
N PRO A 107 -1.72 -21.74 7.44
CA PRO A 107 -2.46 -21.29 6.27
C PRO A 107 -1.93 -19.98 5.71
N ALA A 108 -2.11 -19.78 4.40
CA ALA A 108 -1.70 -18.53 3.75
C ALA A 108 -2.51 -17.36 4.30
N HIS A 109 -1.83 -16.23 4.46
CA HIS A 109 -2.48 -14.96 4.77
C HIS A 109 -2.74 -14.18 3.47
N HIS A 110 -3.70 -13.26 3.52
CA HIS A 110 -4.05 -12.39 2.40
C HIS A 110 -3.60 -10.97 2.70
N TYR A 111 -2.88 -10.37 1.74
CA TYR A 111 -2.34 -9.02 1.87
C TYR A 111 -3.06 -8.13 0.89
N HIS A 112 -3.84 -7.18 1.41
CA HIS A 112 -4.69 -6.29 0.65
C HIS A 112 -3.95 -4.98 0.39
N PHE A 113 -3.68 -4.69 -0.88
CA PHE A 113 -3.13 -3.41 -1.31
C PHE A 113 -4.30 -2.58 -1.82
N LYS A 114 -4.62 -1.51 -1.09
CA LYS A 114 -5.78 -0.65 -1.39
C LYS A 114 -5.28 0.72 -1.83
N LEU A 115 -5.63 1.11 -3.05
CA LEU A 115 -5.26 2.40 -3.61
C LEU A 115 -6.48 3.30 -3.68
N TYR A 116 -6.35 4.51 -3.18
CA TYR A 116 -7.42 5.51 -3.14
C TYR A 116 -7.05 6.70 -4.02
N ALA A 117 -7.92 7.06 -4.96
CA ALA A 117 -7.82 8.30 -5.72
C ALA A 117 -8.60 9.37 -4.95
N LEU A 118 -7.97 10.51 -4.67
CA LEU A 118 -8.51 11.51 -3.76
C LEU A 118 -8.74 12.85 -4.47
N ASP A 119 -9.75 13.60 -4.03
CA ASP A 119 -10.03 14.94 -4.55
C ASP A 119 -9.19 16.02 -3.88
N LYS A 120 -8.38 15.66 -2.90
CA LYS A 120 -7.41 16.56 -2.27
C LYS A 120 -6.26 15.75 -1.68
N MET A 121 -5.14 16.38 -1.43
CA MET A 121 -4.03 15.75 -0.71
C MET A 121 -4.43 15.48 0.74
N VAL A 122 -3.89 14.42 1.33
CA VAL A 122 -4.11 14.08 2.75
C VAL A 122 -3.56 15.18 3.64
N GLY A 123 -2.37 15.70 3.32
CA GLY A 123 -1.80 16.84 4.01
C GLY A 123 -1.25 16.55 5.40
N LEU A 124 -1.05 15.28 5.74
CA LEU A 124 -0.47 14.89 7.03
C LEU A 124 1.06 14.81 6.94
N ARG A 125 1.71 14.98 8.07
CA ARG A 125 3.16 14.80 8.17
C ARG A 125 3.56 13.34 7.96
N PRO A 126 4.83 13.06 7.60
CA PRO A 126 5.32 11.69 7.58
C PRO A 126 5.09 10.99 8.92
N GLY A 127 4.89 9.68 8.88
CA GLY A 127 4.68 8.89 10.08
C GLY A 127 3.23 8.75 10.51
N ALA A 128 2.27 9.20 9.69
CA ALA A 128 0.86 9.03 9.99
C ALA A 128 0.48 7.55 10.02
N THR A 129 -0.47 7.21 10.89
CA THR A 129 -1.01 5.84 10.97
C THR A 129 -2.09 5.62 9.92
N LYS A 130 -2.42 4.34 9.66
CA LYS A 130 -3.55 3.99 8.80
C LYS A 130 -4.83 4.73 9.23
N GLN A 131 -5.13 4.73 10.53
CA GLN A 131 -6.36 5.36 11.03
C GLN A 131 -6.37 6.86 10.74
N GLN A 132 -5.25 7.54 10.92
CA GLN A 132 -5.15 8.98 10.61
C GLN A 132 -5.38 9.24 9.13
N ILE A 133 -4.86 8.38 8.25
CA ILE A 133 -5.08 8.50 6.81
C ILE A 133 -6.55 8.26 6.47
N LEU A 134 -7.17 7.22 7.03
CA LEU A 134 -8.58 6.93 6.79
C LEU A 134 -9.47 8.11 7.22
N ASP A 135 -9.18 8.69 8.38
CA ASP A 135 -9.94 9.84 8.89
C ASP A 135 -9.77 11.05 7.96
N ALA A 136 -8.56 11.30 7.48
CA ALA A 136 -8.28 12.42 6.58
C ALA A 136 -8.91 12.24 5.20
N MET A 137 -9.03 11.00 4.73
CA MET A 137 -9.63 10.69 3.43
C MET A 137 -11.15 10.70 3.43
N LYS A 138 -11.78 10.67 4.59
CA LYS A 138 -13.23 10.55 4.69
C LYS A 138 -13.94 11.68 3.94
N GLY A 139 -14.80 11.31 2.99
CA GLY A 139 -15.51 12.27 2.15
C GLY A 139 -14.69 12.78 0.95
N HIS A 140 -13.48 12.27 0.74
CA HIS A 140 -12.58 12.73 -0.32
C HIS A 140 -12.13 11.65 -1.29
N VAL A 141 -12.66 10.43 -1.15
CA VAL A 141 -12.30 9.31 -2.04
C VAL A 141 -13.15 9.37 -3.30
N LEU A 142 -12.49 9.53 -4.45
CA LEU A 142 -13.15 9.55 -5.77
C LEU A 142 -13.29 8.14 -6.34
N ALA A 143 -12.29 7.29 -6.10
CA ALA A 143 -12.27 5.92 -6.60
C ALA A 143 -11.33 5.08 -5.75
N GLN A 144 -11.55 3.79 -5.75
CA GLN A 144 -10.74 2.84 -4.98
C GLN A 144 -10.44 1.62 -5.84
N ALA A 145 -9.23 1.10 -5.74
CA ALA A 145 -8.82 -0.15 -6.37
C ALA A 145 -8.09 -1.01 -5.35
N GLU A 146 -8.16 -2.32 -5.53
CA GLU A 146 -7.57 -3.27 -4.61
C GLU A 146 -6.86 -4.39 -5.35
N LEU A 147 -5.71 -4.80 -4.85
CA LEU A 147 -4.98 -5.98 -5.30
C LEU A 147 -4.67 -6.82 -4.09
N VAL A 148 -5.00 -8.11 -4.15
CA VAL A 148 -4.75 -9.04 -3.04
C VAL A 148 -3.68 -10.03 -3.45
N GLY A 149 -2.64 -10.15 -2.64
CA GLY A 149 -1.64 -11.19 -2.78
C GLY A 149 -1.65 -12.12 -1.57
N THR A 150 -1.08 -13.31 -1.72
CA THR A 150 -1.01 -14.28 -0.63
C THR A 150 0.43 -14.58 -0.27
N TYR A 151 0.66 -15.03 0.95
CA TYR A 151 1.95 -15.58 1.34
C TYR A 151 1.76 -16.60 2.45
N LYS A 152 2.50 -17.69 2.35
CA LYS A 152 2.44 -18.80 3.31
C LYS A 152 3.85 -19.18 3.74
N ARG A 153 4.00 -19.48 5.03
CA ARG A 153 5.26 -20.00 5.58
C ARG A 153 5.12 -21.43 6.06
#